data_048d76a42f41cee48a124aeeddd5a4c2
#
_entry.id   048d76a42f41cee48a124aeeddd5a4c2
#
_cell.length_a   1.000
_cell.length_b   1.000
_cell.length_c   1.000
_cell.angle_alpha   90.00
_cell.angle_beta   90.00
_cell.angle_gamma   90.00
#
_symmetry.space_group_name_H-M   'P 1'
#
loop_
_entity.id
_entity.type
_entity.pdbx_description
1 polymer ?
#
loop_
_entity_poly.entity_id
_entity_poly.type
_entity_poly.pdbx_seq_one_letter_code
_entity_poly.pdbx_strand_id
1 'polypeptide(L)'
;MKARDLMVDVATVRPKDPAEILVELLRDPEARVVAVVKDGGEAVGILTEEDLLGALLPSYVLADKSLAGVLEEKAEETCRQRLHGRRISDVVDLRRRGRQTVQPDDTLIEVGAAMARSNEPGVLVVEGRQVLGAITVGRLLEALLRR
;
A
#
# COMPACT_ATOMS: atom_id res chain seq x y z
N MET A 1 17.10 -10.23 -15.82
CA MET A 1 15.74 -10.11 -15.24
C MET A 1 15.19 -8.70 -15.38
N LYS A 2 13.94 -8.62 -15.66
CA LYS A 2 13.19 -7.38 -15.76
C LYS A 2 12.08 -7.35 -14.72
N ALA A 3 11.48 -6.20 -14.54
CA ALA A 3 10.37 -6.05 -13.58
C ALA A 3 9.25 -7.07 -13.83
N ARG A 4 8.93 -7.33 -15.11
CA ARG A 4 7.89 -8.31 -15.48
C ARG A 4 8.16 -9.72 -14.97
N ASP A 5 9.43 -10.07 -14.82
CA ASP A 5 9.82 -11.41 -14.35
C ASP A 5 9.68 -11.58 -12.86
N LEU A 6 9.62 -10.47 -12.14
CA LEU A 6 9.62 -10.46 -10.68
C LEU A 6 8.28 -10.09 -10.06
N MET A 7 7.41 -9.41 -10.80
CA MET A 7 6.14 -8.93 -10.28
C MET A 7 5.19 -10.07 -9.91
N VAL A 8 4.35 -9.80 -8.92
CA VAL A 8 3.25 -10.68 -8.51
C VAL A 8 1.92 -9.94 -8.72
N ASP A 9 0.84 -10.70 -8.76
CA ASP A 9 -0.50 -10.12 -8.85
C ASP A 9 -0.76 -9.22 -7.64
N VAL A 10 -1.45 -8.13 -7.88
CA VAL A 10 -1.81 -7.17 -6.85
C VAL A 10 -3.30 -6.89 -6.91
N ALA A 11 -3.95 -6.86 -5.75
CA ALA A 11 -5.34 -6.47 -5.66
C ALA A 11 -5.49 -4.99 -5.97
N THR A 12 -6.55 -4.62 -6.64
CA THR A 12 -6.85 -3.21 -6.96
C THR A 12 -8.14 -2.78 -6.28
N VAL A 13 -8.15 -1.55 -5.81
CA VAL A 13 -9.34 -0.93 -5.22
C VAL A 13 -9.49 0.47 -5.78
N ARG A 14 -10.68 1.04 -5.61
CA ARG A 14 -10.97 2.41 -6.00
C ARG A 14 -11.19 3.28 -4.77
N PRO A 15 -10.94 4.59 -4.86
CA PRO A 15 -11.15 5.49 -3.72
C PRO A 15 -12.55 5.42 -3.11
N LYS A 16 -13.56 5.11 -3.92
CA LYS A 16 -14.95 5.03 -3.48
C LYS A 16 -15.33 3.69 -2.86
N ASP A 17 -14.48 2.69 -2.92
CA ASP A 17 -14.76 1.37 -2.39
C ASP A 17 -14.83 1.40 -0.85
N PRO A 18 -15.58 0.47 -0.23
CA PRO A 18 -15.64 0.38 1.22
C PRO A 18 -14.25 0.12 1.83
N ALA A 19 -13.89 0.87 2.85
CA ALA A 19 -12.59 0.72 3.50
C ALA A 19 -12.40 -0.66 4.15
N GLU A 20 -13.49 -1.31 4.55
CA GLU A 20 -13.45 -2.63 5.16
C GLU A 20 -12.82 -3.70 4.29
N ILE A 21 -12.87 -3.53 2.97
CA ILE A 21 -12.26 -4.48 2.02
C ILE A 21 -10.76 -4.58 2.20
N LEU A 22 -10.11 -3.52 2.69
CA LEU A 22 -8.66 -3.48 2.87
C LEU A 22 -8.17 -4.51 3.89
N VAL A 23 -8.99 -4.82 4.90
CA VAL A 23 -8.62 -5.80 5.92
C VAL A 23 -8.37 -7.17 5.30
N GLU A 24 -9.22 -7.57 4.37
CA GLU A 24 -9.07 -8.85 3.67
C GLU A 24 -7.93 -8.82 2.66
N LEU A 25 -7.85 -7.75 1.88
CA LEU A 25 -6.85 -7.67 0.80
C LEU A 25 -5.43 -7.57 1.32
N LEU A 26 -5.21 -6.89 2.44
CA LEU A 26 -3.88 -6.72 3.01
C LEU A 26 -3.39 -7.93 3.80
N ARG A 27 -4.20 -8.96 3.97
CA ARG A 27 -3.79 -10.21 4.61
C ARG A 27 -2.89 -11.08 3.74
N ASP A 28 -2.86 -10.82 2.44
CA ASP A 28 -2.02 -11.60 1.53
C ASP A 28 -0.54 -11.33 1.81
N PRO A 29 0.19 -12.32 2.33
CA PRO A 29 1.60 -12.12 2.70
C PRO A 29 2.53 -11.91 1.51
N GLU A 30 2.12 -12.31 0.31
CA GLU A 30 2.95 -12.17 -0.88
C GLU A 30 2.87 -10.78 -1.49
N ALA A 31 1.70 -10.16 -1.44
CA ALA A 31 1.49 -8.87 -2.09
C ALA A 31 1.87 -7.69 -1.17
N ARG A 32 1.46 -7.72 0.09
CA ARG A 32 1.72 -6.69 1.11
C ARG A 32 1.26 -5.28 0.77
N VAL A 33 0.79 -5.07 -0.45
CA VAL A 33 0.31 -3.77 -0.92
C VAL A 33 -0.98 -3.98 -1.70
N VAL A 34 -1.77 -2.93 -1.76
CA VAL A 34 -2.98 -2.87 -2.57
C VAL A 34 -2.86 -1.66 -3.48
N ALA A 35 -3.17 -1.82 -4.75
CA ALA A 35 -3.12 -0.73 -5.70
C ALA A 35 -4.44 0.05 -5.66
N VAL A 36 -4.36 1.36 -5.59
CA VAL A 36 -5.53 2.23 -5.72
C VAL A 36 -5.57 2.75 -7.15
N VAL A 37 -6.68 2.52 -7.83
CA VAL A 37 -6.85 2.92 -9.23
C VAL A 37 -8.11 3.78 -9.38
N LYS A 38 -8.08 4.67 -10.39
CA LYS A 38 -9.24 5.44 -10.82
C LYS A 38 -10.15 4.57 -11.68
N ASP A 39 -11.35 5.09 -12.00
CA ASP A 39 -12.34 4.38 -12.82
C ASP A 39 -11.78 3.92 -14.18
N GLY A 40 -10.83 4.63 -14.74
CA GLY A 40 -10.17 4.22 -15.98
C GLY A 40 -9.04 3.20 -15.84
N GLY A 41 -8.78 2.74 -14.62
CA GLY A 41 -7.69 1.79 -14.34
C GLY A 41 -6.34 2.44 -14.08
N GLU A 42 -6.25 3.76 -14.14
CA GLU A 42 -5.01 4.49 -13.88
C GLU A 42 -4.61 4.40 -12.41
N ALA A 43 -3.35 4.05 -12.13
CA ALA A 43 -2.85 3.97 -10.77
C ALA A 43 -2.84 5.33 -10.10
N VAL A 44 -3.42 5.42 -8.89
CA VAL A 44 -3.39 6.60 -8.04
C VAL A 44 -2.30 6.47 -6.98
N GLY A 45 -2.09 5.26 -6.48
CA GLY A 45 -1.09 5.00 -5.46
C GLY A 45 -1.20 3.58 -4.92
N ILE A 46 -0.48 3.33 -3.85
CA ILE A 46 -0.51 2.06 -3.15
C ILE A 46 -0.92 2.26 -1.70
N LEU A 47 -1.51 1.22 -1.12
CA LEU A 47 -1.86 1.17 0.30
C LEU A 47 -1.17 -0.03 0.94
N THR A 48 -0.74 0.15 2.18
CA THR A 48 -0.04 -0.87 2.96
C THR A 48 -0.76 -1.13 4.27
N GLU A 49 -0.35 -2.17 4.97
CA GLU A 49 -0.88 -2.45 6.31
C GLU A 49 -0.64 -1.27 7.26
N GLU A 50 0.52 -0.63 7.15
CA GLU A 50 0.88 0.52 7.97
C GLU A 50 -0.04 1.72 7.71
N ASP A 51 -0.47 1.90 6.47
CA ASP A 51 -1.44 2.94 6.13
C ASP A 51 -2.78 2.69 6.80
N LEU A 52 -3.22 1.44 6.76
CA LEU A 52 -4.47 1.06 7.39
C LEU A 52 -4.39 1.24 8.91
N LEU A 53 -3.29 0.81 9.51
CA LEU A 53 -3.08 0.98 10.94
C LEU A 53 -3.11 2.46 11.33
N GLY A 54 -2.40 3.30 10.60
CA GLY A 54 -2.38 4.74 10.85
C GLY A 54 -3.76 5.38 10.73
N ALA A 55 -4.60 4.90 9.82
CA ALA A 55 -5.95 5.41 9.63
C ALA A 55 -6.88 5.03 10.79
N LEU A 56 -6.61 3.93 11.48
CA LEU A 56 -7.42 3.43 12.60
C LEU A 56 -7.09 4.13 13.91
N LEU A 57 -5.87 4.56 14.10
CA LEU A 57 -5.44 5.17 15.35
C LEU A 57 -5.85 6.63 15.43
N PRO A 58 -6.22 7.12 16.64
CA PRO A 58 -6.48 8.54 16.83
C PRO A 58 -5.23 9.36 16.53
N SER A 59 -5.41 10.54 15.92
CA SER A 59 -4.29 11.39 15.51
C SER A 59 -3.39 11.83 16.67
N TYR A 60 -3.98 12.04 17.85
CA TYR A 60 -3.19 12.44 19.02
C TYR A 60 -2.27 11.33 19.52
N VAL A 61 -2.62 10.06 19.29
CA VAL A 61 -1.75 8.92 19.63
C VAL A 61 -0.53 8.89 18.69
N LEU A 62 -0.74 9.22 17.42
CA LEU A 62 0.36 9.29 16.45
C LEU A 62 1.31 10.44 16.76
N ALA A 63 0.79 11.53 17.32
CA ALA A 63 1.59 12.70 17.69
C ALA A 63 2.37 12.48 19.00
N ASP A 64 1.81 11.71 19.93
CA ASP A 64 2.43 11.49 21.25
C ASP A 64 2.18 10.05 21.71
N LYS A 65 3.24 9.24 21.65
CA LYS A 65 3.19 7.81 22.02
C LYS A 65 2.77 7.59 23.47
N SER A 66 3.05 8.54 24.37
CA SER A 66 2.74 8.39 25.79
C SER A 66 1.23 8.32 26.04
N LEU A 67 0.44 8.89 25.15
CA LEU A 67 -1.02 8.88 25.28
C LEU A 67 -1.62 7.51 24.97
N ALA A 68 -0.93 6.67 24.25
CA ALA A 68 -1.40 5.32 23.92
C ALA A 68 -1.61 4.47 25.19
N GLY A 69 -0.76 4.66 26.19
CA GLY A 69 -0.83 3.90 27.45
C GLY A 69 -1.95 4.29 28.38
N VAL A 70 -2.61 5.44 28.14
CA VAL A 70 -3.70 5.92 29.01
C VAL A 70 -5.08 5.72 28.39
N LEU A 71 -5.16 5.14 27.18
CA LEU A 71 -6.42 4.88 26.51
C LEU A 71 -7.11 3.63 27.08
N GLU A 72 -8.41 3.73 27.26
CA GLU A 72 -9.25 2.64 27.74
C GLU A 72 -9.74 1.75 26.59
N GLU A 73 -10.44 0.64 26.92
CA GLU A 73 -11.04 -0.28 25.95
C GLU A 73 -11.93 0.40 24.91
N LYS A 74 -12.55 1.53 25.26
CA LYS A 74 -13.37 2.31 24.33
C LYS A 74 -12.58 2.76 23.10
N ALA A 75 -11.27 2.92 23.22
CA ALA A 75 -10.44 3.31 22.09
C ALA A 75 -10.35 2.20 21.04
N GLU A 76 -10.31 0.94 21.47
CA GLU A 76 -10.32 -0.20 20.54
C GLU A 76 -11.62 -0.24 19.74
N GLU A 77 -12.75 -0.03 20.39
CA GLU A 77 -14.04 0.03 19.71
C GLU A 77 -14.09 1.19 18.73
N THR A 78 -13.55 2.33 19.08
CA THR A 78 -13.46 3.49 18.19
C THR A 78 -12.64 3.15 16.96
N CYS A 79 -11.53 2.43 17.12
CA CYS A 79 -10.72 1.99 15.97
C CYS A 79 -11.52 1.09 15.04
N ARG A 80 -12.28 0.13 15.60
CA ARG A 80 -13.12 -0.76 14.78
C ARG A 80 -14.19 0.03 14.02
N GLN A 81 -14.78 1.04 14.64
CA GLN A 81 -15.82 1.85 14.02
C GLN A 81 -15.29 2.77 12.92
N ARG A 82 -14.01 3.08 12.92
CA ARG A 82 -13.42 3.99 11.92
C ARG A 82 -13.48 3.47 10.50
N LEU A 83 -13.50 2.16 10.32
CA LEU A 83 -13.64 1.56 8.99
C LEU A 83 -15.09 1.39 8.57
N HIS A 84 -15.99 1.23 9.54
CA HIS A 84 -17.37 0.87 9.25
C HIS A 84 -18.11 1.98 8.51
N GLY A 85 -18.66 1.62 7.34
CA GLY A 85 -19.43 2.55 6.53
C GLY A 85 -18.62 3.65 5.86
N ARG A 86 -17.30 3.55 5.87
CA ARG A 86 -16.41 4.55 5.26
C ARG A 86 -15.84 4.07 3.94
N ARG A 87 -15.48 5.03 3.10
CA ARG A 87 -14.78 4.77 1.84
C ARG A 87 -13.28 4.84 2.06
N ILE A 88 -12.53 4.23 1.18
CA ILE A 88 -11.05 4.28 1.23
C ILE A 88 -10.57 5.73 1.22
N SER A 89 -11.15 6.58 0.38
CA SER A 89 -10.78 8.00 0.31
C SER A 89 -11.06 8.78 1.60
N ASP A 90 -11.95 8.28 2.46
CA ASP A 90 -12.28 8.93 3.74
C ASP A 90 -11.27 8.59 4.84
N VAL A 91 -10.59 7.45 4.74
CA VAL A 91 -9.70 6.97 5.80
C VAL A 91 -8.23 7.09 5.47
N VAL A 92 -7.87 7.21 4.20
CA VAL A 92 -6.49 7.29 3.75
C VAL A 92 -6.30 8.53 2.87
N ASP A 93 -5.22 9.28 3.15
CA ASP A 93 -4.87 10.42 2.30
C ASP A 93 -4.04 9.95 1.10
N LEU A 94 -4.73 9.74 -0.01
CA LEU A 94 -4.12 9.25 -1.25
C LEU A 94 -3.18 10.26 -1.90
N ARG A 95 -3.25 11.54 -1.51
CA ARG A 95 -2.39 12.59 -2.09
C ARG A 95 -0.98 12.55 -1.56
N ARG A 96 -0.78 11.96 -0.39
CA ARG A 96 0.53 11.89 0.27
C ARG A 96 1.44 10.81 -0.30
N ARG A 97 0.86 9.84 -1.02
CA ARG A 97 1.62 8.70 -1.49
C ARG A 97 2.40 9.05 -2.75
N GLY A 98 3.67 8.69 -2.74
CA GLY A 98 4.50 8.78 -3.92
C GLY A 98 3.92 7.94 -5.03
N ARG A 99 3.97 8.49 -6.24
CA ARG A 99 3.44 7.81 -7.42
C ARG A 99 4.56 7.08 -8.16
N GLN A 100 5.51 6.53 -7.40
CA GLN A 100 6.59 5.78 -8.01
C GLN A 100 6.03 4.50 -8.60
N THR A 101 6.16 4.38 -9.90
CA THR A 101 5.80 3.17 -10.63
C THR A 101 7.00 2.77 -11.47
N VAL A 102 7.04 1.51 -11.87
CA VAL A 102 8.06 1.00 -12.78
C VAL A 102 7.37 0.38 -13.97
N GLN A 103 8.11 0.24 -15.06
CA GLN A 103 7.61 -0.38 -16.27
C GLN A 103 8.04 -1.84 -16.33
N PRO A 104 7.33 -2.68 -17.10
CA PRO A 104 7.62 -4.12 -17.18
C PRO A 104 9.06 -4.43 -17.62
N ASP A 105 9.63 -3.57 -18.46
CA ASP A 105 10.96 -3.77 -18.99
C ASP A 105 12.07 -3.10 -18.19
N ASP A 106 11.74 -2.45 -17.08
CA ASP A 106 12.75 -1.85 -16.23
C ASP A 106 13.64 -2.92 -15.61
N THR A 107 14.92 -2.59 -15.45
CA THR A 107 15.89 -3.48 -14.82
C THR A 107 15.68 -3.54 -13.31
N LEU A 108 16.24 -4.56 -12.66
CA LEU A 108 16.14 -4.68 -11.21
C LEU A 108 16.76 -3.49 -10.48
N ILE A 109 17.81 -2.89 -11.06
CA ILE A 109 18.43 -1.70 -10.46
C ILE A 109 17.52 -0.49 -10.56
N GLU A 110 16.84 -0.32 -11.71
CA GLU A 110 15.84 0.75 -11.86
C GLU A 110 14.69 0.58 -10.88
N VAL A 111 14.22 -0.65 -10.70
CA VAL A 111 13.18 -0.96 -9.71
C VAL A 111 13.66 -0.63 -8.31
N GLY A 112 14.88 -1.04 -7.97
CA GLY A 112 15.49 -0.76 -6.67
C GLY A 112 15.62 0.72 -6.39
N ALA A 113 16.02 1.50 -7.39
CA ALA A 113 16.13 2.95 -7.26
C ALA A 113 14.77 3.60 -6.98
N ALA A 114 13.73 3.14 -7.67
CA ALA A 114 12.37 3.64 -7.45
C ALA A 114 11.89 3.34 -6.03
N MET A 115 12.11 2.11 -5.56
CA MET A 115 11.73 1.69 -4.22
C MET A 115 12.48 2.45 -3.13
N ALA A 116 13.79 2.62 -3.30
CA ALA A 116 14.60 3.34 -2.34
C ALA A 116 14.19 4.80 -2.19
N ARG A 117 13.82 5.42 -3.31
CA ARG A 117 13.36 6.82 -3.29
C ARG A 117 12.00 6.98 -2.63
N SER A 118 11.07 6.07 -2.89
CA SER A 118 9.71 6.17 -2.35
C SER A 118 9.62 5.74 -0.91
N ASN A 119 10.58 4.94 -0.44
CA ASN A 119 10.57 4.34 0.91
C ASN A 119 9.28 3.55 1.16
N GLU A 120 8.77 2.89 0.13
CA GLU A 120 7.56 2.08 0.20
C GLU A 120 7.93 0.60 0.26
N PRO A 121 7.06 -0.26 0.85
CA PRO A 121 7.33 -1.69 0.92
C PRO A 121 7.20 -2.41 -0.42
N GLY A 122 6.68 -1.72 -1.42
CA GLY A 122 6.50 -2.27 -2.76
C GLY A 122 6.32 -1.16 -3.78
N VAL A 123 6.34 -1.55 -5.05
CA VAL A 123 6.15 -0.63 -6.16
C VAL A 123 5.23 -1.29 -7.19
N LEU A 124 4.40 -0.48 -7.85
CA LEU A 124 3.51 -0.97 -8.89
C LEU A 124 4.25 -1.04 -10.22
N VAL A 125 3.99 -2.13 -10.95
CA VAL A 125 4.43 -2.29 -12.34
C VAL A 125 3.27 -1.87 -13.22
N VAL A 126 3.50 -0.85 -14.04
CA VAL A 126 2.44 -0.19 -14.84
C VAL A 126 2.88 -0.15 -16.30
N GLU A 127 1.97 -0.49 -17.21
CA GLU A 127 2.16 -0.33 -18.64
C GLU A 127 1.06 0.58 -19.18
N GLY A 128 1.45 1.71 -19.74
CA GLY A 128 0.49 2.75 -20.08
C GLY A 128 -0.20 3.25 -18.82
N ARG A 129 -1.52 2.99 -18.70
CA ARG A 129 -2.30 3.34 -17.51
C ARG A 129 -2.66 2.12 -16.66
N GLN A 130 -2.31 0.92 -17.14
CA GLN A 130 -2.74 -0.33 -16.52
C GLN A 130 -1.76 -0.82 -15.49
N VAL A 131 -2.26 -1.17 -14.32
CA VAL A 131 -1.49 -1.85 -13.29
C VAL A 131 -1.36 -3.31 -13.70
N LEU A 132 -0.13 -3.80 -13.88
CA LEU A 132 0.12 -5.20 -14.22
C LEU A 132 0.38 -6.06 -12.99
N GLY A 133 0.98 -5.48 -11.96
CA GLY A 133 1.33 -6.19 -10.75
C GLY A 133 2.13 -5.31 -9.81
N ALA A 134 2.76 -5.93 -8.82
CA ALA A 134 3.58 -5.23 -7.84
C ALA A 134 4.84 -6.03 -7.55
N ILE A 135 5.86 -5.34 -7.10
CA ILE A 135 7.12 -5.95 -6.65
C ILE A 135 7.35 -5.48 -5.21
N THR A 136 7.51 -6.42 -4.30
CA THR A 136 7.83 -6.09 -2.91
C THR A 136 9.33 -5.97 -2.72
N VAL A 137 9.75 -5.25 -1.69
CA VAL A 137 11.18 -5.09 -1.35
C VAL A 137 11.82 -6.46 -1.11
N GLY A 138 11.11 -7.37 -0.42
CA GLY A 138 11.62 -8.71 -0.15
C GLY A 138 11.92 -9.51 -1.41
N ARG A 139 11.02 -9.46 -2.39
CA ARG A 139 11.23 -10.16 -3.66
C ARG A 139 12.42 -9.58 -4.43
N LEU A 140 12.55 -8.26 -4.43
CA LEU A 140 13.66 -7.61 -5.12
C LEU A 140 14.99 -7.96 -4.47
N LEU A 141 15.06 -7.91 -3.13
CA LEU A 141 16.27 -8.27 -2.41
C LEU A 141 16.68 -9.72 -2.69
N GLU A 142 15.70 -10.64 -2.66
CA GLU A 142 15.96 -12.03 -2.97
C GLU A 142 16.56 -12.19 -4.38
N ALA A 143 16.00 -11.52 -5.36
CA ALA A 143 16.48 -11.59 -6.74
C ALA A 143 17.87 -10.99 -6.91
N LEU A 144 18.15 -9.85 -6.26
CA LEU A 144 19.44 -9.19 -6.35
C LEU A 144 20.56 -9.97 -5.66
N LEU A 145 20.23 -10.66 -4.58
CA LEU A 145 21.22 -11.38 -3.75
C LEU A 145 21.37 -12.86 -4.12
N ARG A 146 20.51 -13.37 -4.97
CA ARG A 146 20.58 -14.76 -5.44
C ARG A 146 21.80 -14.93 -6.35
N ARG A 147 22.59 -15.96 -6.04
CA ARG A 147 23.74 -16.33 -6.84
C ARG A 147 23.37 -17.28 -7.98
#